data_16ac2509a2b189efb5485245bc1514a7
#
_entry.id   16ac2509a2b189efb5485245bc1514a7
#
_cell.length_a   1.000
_cell.length_b   1.000
_cell.length_c   1.000
_cell.angle_alpha   90.00
_cell.angle_beta   90.00
_cell.angle_gamma   90.00
#
_symmetry.space_group_name_H-M   'P 1'
#
loop_
_entity.id
_entity.type
_entity.pdbx_description
1 polymer ?
#
loop_
_entity_poly.entity_id
_entity_poly.type
_entity_poly.pdbx_seq_one_letter_code
_entity_poly.pdbx_strand_id
1 'polypeptide(L)'
;MSFRLAAYAVCIEDERVLVARYVSPEGGSNWTLPGGKVEHGEDPFDTVIREVAEETGLDAVVERLLGVDSRVIPVAELRVPGPLPHQNVGIFYLIRITGGHLRPEPNGETAESAWTPIPCVASLRRSSLVDVGLALAQSLPATGHVDPVLVGGMIQH
;
A
#
# COMPACT_ATOMS: atom_id res chain seq x y z
N MET A 1 -9.08 7.63 19.62
CA MET A 1 -8.69 7.45 18.22
C MET A 1 -7.76 6.27 18.11
N SER A 2 -8.02 5.34 17.21
CA SER A 2 -7.09 4.26 16.94
C SER A 2 -5.99 4.72 16.00
N PHE A 3 -4.85 4.04 16.05
CA PHE A 3 -3.66 4.43 15.33
C PHE A 3 -3.00 3.20 14.71
N ARG A 4 -2.54 3.34 13.47
CA ARG A 4 -1.79 2.30 12.78
C ARG A 4 -0.57 2.89 12.10
N LEU A 5 0.59 2.25 12.32
CA LEU A 5 1.80 2.50 11.55
C LEU A 5 1.97 1.38 10.55
N ALA A 6 2.17 1.73 9.29
CA ALA A 6 2.31 0.76 8.21
C ALA A 6 3.45 1.16 7.26
N ALA A 7 3.97 0.18 6.56
CA ALA A 7 4.98 0.39 5.52
C ALA A 7 4.46 -0.15 4.19
N TYR A 8 4.63 0.62 3.13
CA TYR A 8 4.12 0.32 1.80
C TYR A 8 5.23 0.33 0.76
N ALA A 9 5.11 -0.58 -0.20
CA ALA A 9 6.07 -0.73 -1.28
C ALA A 9 5.55 -0.08 -2.56
N VAL A 10 6.38 0.77 -3.15
CA VAL A 10 6.18 1.26 -4.51
C VAL A 10 7.21 0.58 -5.39
N CYS A 11 6.76 -0.26 -6.29
CA CYS A 11 7.62 -0.96 -7.22
C CYS A 11 7.17 -0.68 -8.64
N ILE A 12 8.02 -0.01 -9.40
CA ILE A 12 7.73 0.39 -10.78
C ILE A 12 8.77 -0.23 -11.70
N GLU A 13 8.30 -1.05 -12.65
CA GLU A 13 9.14 -1.67 -13.69
C GLU A 13 8.40 -1.58 -15.02
N ASP A 14 9.10 -1.18 -16.07
CA ASP A 14 8.54 -1.07 -17.43
C ASP A 14 7.22 -0.28 -17.47
N GLU A 15 7.18 0.86 -16.77
CA GLU A 15 6.02 1.74 -16.67
C GLU A 15 4.77 1.08 -16.07
N ARG A 16 4.98 0.02 -15.29
CA ARG A 16 3.93 -0.68 -14.54
C ARG A 16 4.25 -0.63 -13.06
N VAL A 17 3.20 -0.53 -12.25
CA VAL A 17 3.28 -0.56 -10.79
C VAL A 17 2.74 -1.88 -10.26
N LEU A 18 3.42 -2.43 -9.25
CA LEU A 18 2.97 -3.62 -8.56
C LEU A 18 1.86 -3.25 -7.58
N VAL A 19 0.70 -3.85 -7.74
CA VAL A 19 -0.45 -3.67 -6.85
C VAL A 19 -0.97 -5.02 -6.37
N ALA A 20 -1.58 -5.02 -5.20
CA ALA A 20 -2.13 -6.21 -4.56
C ALA A 20 -3.64 -6.05 -4.39
N ARG A 21 -4.42 -7.10 -4.71
CA ARG A 21 -5.87 -7.08 -4.55
C ARG A 21 -6.25 -7.68 -3.20
N TYR A 22 -6.75 -6.81 -2.36
CA TYR A 22 -7.30 -7.18 -1.06
C TYR A 22 -8.75 -7.61 -1.20
N VAL A 23 -9.14 -8.68 -0.51
CA VAL A 23 -10.53 -9.16 -0.46
C VAL A 23 -11.02 -9.10 0.97
N SER A 24 -12.12 -8.38 1.20
CA SER A 24 -12.73 -8.29 2.50
C SER A 24 -13.58 -9.54 2.80
N PRO A 25 -13.83 -9.86 4.08
CA PRO A 25 -14.72 -10.96 4.47
C PRO A 25 -16.14 -10.83 3.90
N GLU A 26 -16.60 -9.61 3.62
CA GLU A 26 -17.92 -9.33 3.04
C GLU A 26 -17.95 -9.50 1.52
N GLY A 27 -16.86 -9.93 0.90
CA GLY A 27 -16.77 -10.19 -0.53
C GLY A 27 -16.41 -8.98 -1.39
N GLY A 28 -16.20 -7.81 -0.79
CA GLY A 28 -15.66 -6.66 -1.51
C GLY A 28 -14.18 -6.80 -1.80
N SER A 29 -13.69 -6.22 -2.89
CA SER A 29 -12.27 -6.19 -3.18
C SER A 29 -11.81 -4.83 -3.66
N ASN A 30 -10.56 -4.50 -3.38
CA ASN A 30 -9.91 -3.32 -3.92
C ASN A 30 -8.42 -3.54 -4.06
N TRP A 31 -7.80 -2.74 -4.91
CA TRP A 31 -6.37 -2.76 -5.14
C TRP A 31 -5.66 -1.77 -4.21
N THR A 32 -4.49 -2.14 -3.75
CA THR A 32 -3.66 -1.32 -2.88
C THR A 32 -2.18 -1.57 -3.20
N LEU A 33 -1.29 -0.82 -2.57
CA LEU A 33 0.14 -1.15 -2.61
C LEU A 33 0.41 -2.35 -1.72
N PRO A 34 1.38 -3.20 -2.08
CA PRO A 34 1.87 -4.21 -1.15
C PRO A 34 2.41 -3.53 0.11
N GLY A 35 2.11 -4.09 1.26
CA GLY A 35 2.53 -3.53 2.54
C GLY A 35 1.59 -3.88 3.65
N GLY A 36 1.87 -3.40 4.82
CA GLY A 36 1.04 -3.65 5.97
C GLY A 36 1.60 -3.10 7.27
N LYS A 37 0.99 -3.53 8.36
CA LYS A 37 1.28 -3.05 9.69
C LYS A 37 2.71 -3.37 10.11
N VAL A 38 3.39 -2.36 10.65
CA VAL A 38 4.67 -2.54 11.32
C VAL A 38 4.42 -3.29 12.62
N GLU A 39 5.04 -4.46 12.76
CA GLU A 39 4.92 -5.26 13.97
C GLU A 39 5.71 -4.63 15.11
N HIS A 40 5.28 -4.92 16.34
CA HIS A 40 5.94 -4.38 17.53
C HIS A 40 7.42 -4.79 17.56
N GLY A 41 8.30 -3.79 17.63
CA GLY A 41 9.74 -4.01 17.61
C GLY A 41 10.36 -4.17 16.21
N GLU A 42 9.55 -4.15 15.16
CA GLU A 42 10.02 -4.26 13.79
C GLU A 42 10.39 -2.88 13.22
N ASP A 43 11.45 -2.82 12.45
CA ASP A 43 11.78 -1.62 11.68
C ASP A 43 10.88 -1.56 10.44
N PRO A 44 10.27 -0.41 10.10
CA PRO A 44 9.47 -0.28 8.88
C PRO A 44 10.20 -0.72 7.61
N PHE A 45 11.50 -0.53 7.56
CA PHE A 45 12.37 -1.00 6.48
C PHE A 45 12.24 -2.53 6.29
N ASP A 46 12.22 -3.29 7.39
CA ASP A 46 12.07 -4.74 7.35
C ASP A 46 10.63 -5.16 7.08
N THR A 47 9.67 -4.36 7.58
CA THR A 47 8.24 -4.61 7.35
C THR A 47 7.91 -4.67 5.87
N VAL A 48 8.38 -3.70 5.10
CA VAL A 48 8.03 -3.62 3.68
C VAL A 48 8.55 -4.83 2.91
N ILE A 49 9.75 -5.30 3.24
CA ILE A 49 10.35 -6.49 2.62
C ILE A 49 9.54 -7.75 2.98
N ARG A 50 9.20 -7.90 4.25
CA ARG A 50 8.41 -9.03 4.75
C ARG A 50 7.02 -9.07 4.12
N GLU A 51 6.33 -7.93 4.10
CA GLU A 51 4.97 -7.84 3.55
C GLU A 51 4.93 -8.12 2.05
N VAL A 52 5.91 -7.63 1.29
CA VAL A 52 6.01 -7.93 -0.14
C VAL A 52 6.16 -9.44 -0.35
N ALA A 53 7.02 -10.10 0.43
CA ALA A 53 7.21 -11.53 0.32
C ALA A 53 5.94 -12.32 0.68
N GLU A 54 5.27 -11.95 1.76
CA GLU A 54 4.05 -12.62 2.22
C GLU A 54 2.90 -12.44 1.24
N GLU A 55 2.66 -11.22 0.78
CA GLU A 55 1.50 -10.91 -0.05
C GLU A 55 1.68 -11.28 -1.51
N THR A 56 2.89 -11.15 -2.05
CA THR A 56 3.12 -11.28 -3.49
C THR A 56 3.96 -12.50 -3.89
N GLY A 57 4.73 -13.04 -2.97
CA GLY A 57 5.70 -14.10 -3.25
C GLY A 57 7.04 -13.60 -3.80
N LEU A 58 7.23 -12.29 -3.89
CA LEU A 58 8.44 -11.71 -4.47
C LEU A 58 9.46 -11.33 -3.39
N ASP A 59 10.72 -11.48 -3.73
CA ASP A 59 11.84 -10.99 -2.92
C ASP A 59 12.19 -9.58 -3.38
N ALA A 60 12.38 -8.67 -2.43
CA ALA A 60 12.63 -7.27 -2.72
C ALA A 60 13.76 -6.69 -1.89
N VAL A 61 14.39 -5.67 -2.43
CA VAL A 61 15.30 -4.79 -1.69
C VAL A 61 14.76 -3.38 -1.72
N VAL A 62 15.00 -2.63 -0.64
CA VAL A 62 14.65 -1.21 -0.57
C VAL A 62 15.73 -0.41 -1.29
N GLU A 63 15.31 0.42 -2.24
CA GLU A 63 16.21 1.33 -2.93
C GLU A 63 16.21 2.72 -2.33
N ARG A 64 15.06 3.19 -1.82
CA ARG A 64 14.91 4.57 -1.37
C ARG A 64 13.72 4.73 -0.45
N LEU A 65 13.87 5.56 0.57
CA LEU A 65 12.74 6.09 1.31
C LEU A 65 12.06 7.16 0.44
N LEU A 66 10.76 7.00 0.18
CA LEU A 66 10.00 7.96 -0.62
C LEU A 66 9.37 9.04 0.24
N GLY A 67 8.73 8.66 1.34
CA GLY A 67 8.08 9.63 2.20
C GLY A 67 7.09 9.03 3.18
N VAL A 68 6.33 9.91 3.80
CA VAL A 68 5.33 9.58 4.82
C VAL A 68 4.02 10.24 4.45
N ASP A 69 2.94 9.47 4.54
CA ASP A 69 1.58 9.96 4.40
C ASP A 69 0.80 9.65 5.67
N SER A 70 0.04 10.61 6.15
CA SER A 70 -0.82 10.44 7.31
C SER A 70 -2.23 10.83 6.94
N ARG A 71 -3.18 9.96 7.27
CA ARG A 71 -4.58 10.27 7.05
C ARG A 71 -5.43 9.82 8.23
N VAL A 72 -6.49 10.57 8.47
CA VAL A 72 -7.52 10.22 9.44
C VAL A 72 -8.72 9.68 8.67
N ILE A 73 -9.13 8.46 9.00
CA ILE A 73 -10.30 7.82 8.41
C ILE A 73 -11.48 8.11 9.33
N PRO A 74 -12.50 8.86 8.84
CA PRO A 74 -13.67 9.19 9.66
C PRO A 74 -14.43 7.93 10.08
N VAL A 75 -15.18 8.05 11.17
CA VAL A 75 -16.00 6.94 11.70
C VAL A 75 -16.89 6.33 10.61
N ALA A 76 -17.48 7.16 9.75
CA ALA A 76 -18.38 6.71 8.69
C ALA A 76 -17.71 5.85 7.62
N GLU A 77 -16.39 5.91 7.52
CA GLU A 77 -15.60 5.19 6.49
C GLU A 77 -14.81 4.01 7.08
N LEU A 78 -14.95 3.73 8.37
CA LEU A 78 -14.23 2.63 9.00
C LEU A 78 -14.72 1.28 8.49
N ARG A 79 -13.78 0.41 8.16
CA ARG A 79 -14.06 -0.99 7.77
C ARG A 79 -14.60 -1.79 8.95
N VAL A 80 -14.04 -1.56 10.13
CA VAL A 80 -14.52 -2.15 11.38
C VAL A 80 -15.22 -1.05 12.15
N PRO A 81 -16.54 -1.17 12.41
CA PRO A 81 -17.28 -0.13 13.12
C PRO A 81 -16.67 0.16 14.48
N GLY A 82 -16.60 1.44 14.83
CA GLY A 82 -16.08 1.90 16.11
C GLY A 82 -16.51 3.32 16.38
N PRO A 83 -16.39 3.78 17.64
CA PRO A 83 -16.88 5.10 18.05
C PRO A 83 -15.94 6.25 17.69
N LEU A 84 -14.70 5.97 17.31
CA LEU A 84 -13.67 6.99 17.09
C LEU A 84 -13.02 6.81 15.70
N PRO A 85 -12.53 7.92 15.12
CA PRO A 85 -11.79 7.82 13.87
C PRO A 85 -10.49 7.02 14.01
N HIS A 86 -9.94 6.62 12.88
CA HIS A 86 -8.69 5.88 12.79
C HIS A 86 -7.65 6.71 12.04
N GLN A 87 -6.45 6.82 12.62
CA GLN A 87 -5.33 7.46 11.93
C GLN A 87 -4.37 6.38 11.41
N ASN A 88 -4.09 6.45 10.12
CA ASN A 88 -3.10 5.58 9.46
C ASN A 88 -1.90 6.42 9.05
N VAL A 89 -0.72 6.06 9.55
CA VAL A 89 0.55 6.66 9.13
C VAL A 89 1.30 5.63 8.30
N GLY A 90 1.53 5.95 7.04
CA GLY A 90 2.24 5.08 6.10
C GLY A 90 3.63 5.60 5.79
N ILE A 91 4.60 4.70 5.80
CA ILE A 91 5.97 4.96 5.36
C ILE A 91 6.13 4.27 4.01
N PHE A 92 6.48 5.03 2.97
CA PHE A 92 6.54 4.55 1.59
C PHE A 92 7.99 4.36 1.16
N TYR A 93 8.29 3.18 0.65
CA TYR A 93 9.62 2.83 0.15
C TYR A 93 9.56 2.46 -1.33
N LEU A 94 10.51 2.95 -2.09
CA LEU A 94 10.76 2.46 -3.44
C LEU A 94 11.54 1.17 -3.33
N ILE A 95 11.02 0.11 -3.92
CA ILE A 95 11.65 -1.22 -3.87
C ILE A 95 11.98 -1.72 -5.27
N ARG A 96 12.91 -2.67 -5.32
CA ARG A 96 13.26 -3.41 -6.53
C ARG A 96 13.13 -4.91 -6.25
N ILE A 97 12.55 -5.64 -7.20
CA ILE A 97 12.39 -7.09 -7.12
C ILE A 97 13.72 -7.76 -7.47
N THR A 98 14.13 -8.71 -6.65
CA THR A 98 15.38 -9.47 -6.82
C THR A 98 15.16 -10.94 -7.10
N GLY A 99 13.95 -11.45 -6.89
CA GLY A 99 13.64 -12.86 -7.11
C GLY A 99 12.21 -13.19 -6.74
N GLY A 100 11.92 -14.48 -6.66
CA GLY A 100 10.59 -14.97 -6.31
C GLY A 100 9.65 -15.03 -7.51
N HIS A 101 8.42 -15.46 -7.23
CA HIS A 101 7.36 -15.57 -8.24
C HIS A 101 6.04 -15.09 -7.65
N LEU A 102 5.26 -14.35 -8.45
CA LEU A 102 3.92 -13.92 -8.05
C LEU A 102 3.07 -15.14 -7.70
N ARG A 103 2.41 -15.08 -6.57
CA ARG A 103 1.46 -16.08 -6.11
C ARG A 103 0.42 -15.43 -5.19
N PRO A 104 -0.80 -16.03 -5.05
CA PRO A 104 -1.74 -15.59 -4.03
C PRO A 104 -1.17 -15.76 -2.62
N GLU A 105 -1.57 -14.92 -1.70
CA GLU A 105 -1.13 -15.06 -0.31
C GLU A 105 -1.77 -16.29 0.33
N PRO A 106 -0.97 -17.26 0.82
CA PRO A 106 -1.52 -18.43 1.50
C PRO A 106 -2.23 -18.04 2.79
N ASN A 107 -3.51 -18.40 2.91
CA ASN A 107 -4.33 -18.11 4.09
C ASN A 107 -4.42 -16.63 4.47
N GLY A 108 -4.11 -15.73 3.52
CA GLY A 108 -4.12 -14.30 3.70
C GLY A 108 -5.27 -13.61 2.98
N GLU A 109 -5.28 -12.30 3.08
CA GLU A 109 -6.33 -11.44 2.53
C GLU A 109 -6.02 -10.96 1.11
N THR A 110 -4.77 -11.12 0.66
CA THR A 110 -4.36 -10.74 -0.68
C THR A 110 -4.66 -11.89 -1.66
N ALA A 111 -5.66 -11.68 -2.51
CA ALA A 111 -6.11 -12.69 -3.46
C ALA A 111 -5.20 -12.82 -4.67
N GLU A 112 -4.61 -11.72 -5.10
CA GLU A 112 -3.66 -11.69 -6.22
C GLU A 112 -2.82 -10.43 -6.18
N SER A 113 -1.71 -10.44 -6.91
CA SER A 113 -0.89 -9.25 -7.17
C SER A 113 -0.66 -9.15 -8.66
N ALA A 114 -0.57 -7.94 -9.17
CA ALA A 114 -0.44 -7.70 -10.59
C ALA A 114 0.44 -6.49 -10.91
N TRP A 115 1.17 -6.59 -12.01
CA TRP A 115 1.84 -5.47 -12.61
C TRP A 115 0.83 -4.71 -13.48
N THR A 116 0.47 -3.50 -13.06
CA THR A 116 -0.55 -2.69 -13.72
C THR A 116 0.10 -1.53 -14.45
N PRO A 117 -0.14 -1.34 -15.75
CA PRO A 117 0.32 -0.15 -16.45
C PRO A 117 -0.15 1.11 -15.70
N ILE A 118 0.75 2.05 -15.48
CA ILE A 118 0.44 3.25 -14.69
C ILE A 118 -0.78 4.00 -15.25
N PRO A 119 -0.94 4.18 -16.58
CA PRO A 119 -2.15 4.83 -17.11
C PRO A 119 -3.45 4.08 -16.80
N CYS A 120 -3.39 2.79 -16.50
CA CYS A 120 -4.58 1.98 -16.19
C CYS A 120 -4.98 2.04 -14.71
N VAL A 121 -4.15 2.59 -13.85
CA VAL A 121 -4.43 2.69 -12.40
C VAL A 121 -5.73 3.46 -12.14
N ALA A 122 -6.00 4.50 -12.94
CA ALA A 122 -7.20 5.32 -12.78
C ALA A 122 -8.51 4.54 -12.92
N SER A 123 -8.51 3.39 -13.61
CA SER A 123 -9.70 2.55 -13.79
C SER A 123 -9.87 1.50 -12.69
N LEU A 124 -8.90 1.36 -11.79
CA LEU A 124 -9.00 0.39 -10.69
C LEU A 124 -9.85 0.94 -9.54
N ARG A 125 -10.64 0.05 -8.94
CA ARG A 125 -11.16 0.32 -7.59
C ARG A 125 -10.00 0.12 -6.62
N ARG A 126 -9.52 1.22 -6.03
CA ARG A 126 -8.26 1.22 -5.32
C ARG A 126 -8.24 2.10 -4.07
N SER A 127 -7.30 1.81 -3.19
CA SER A 127 -6.95 2.68 -2.08
C SER A 127 -6.17 3.90 -2.59
N SER A 128 -6.35 5.05 -1.95
CA SER A 128 -5.56 6.26 -2.22
C SER A 128 -4.07 6.06 -1.99
N LEU A 129 -3.69 5.03 -1.25
CA LEU A 129 -2.28 4.69 -1.04
C LEU A 129 -1.53 4.46 -2.36
N VAL A 130 -2.22 3.90 -3.36
CA VAL A 130 -1.63 3.70 -4.69
C VAL A 130 -1.26 5.05 -5.32
N ASP A 131 -2.20 6.00 -5.26
CA ASP A 131 -2.00 7.34 -5.85
C ASP A 131 -0.94 8.14 -5.09
N VAL A 132 -0.94 8.05 -3.76
CA VAL A 132 0.10 8.68 -2.93
C VAL A 132 1.48 8.10 -3.25
N GLY A 133 1.58 6.78 -3.32
CA GLY A 133 2.83 6.10 -3.65
C GLY A 133 3.37 6.50 -5.02
N LEU A 134 2.51 6.55 -6.03
CA LEU A 134 2.89 6.98 -7.38
C LEU A 134 3.33 8.45 -7.39
N ALA A 135 2.61 9.33 -6.69
CA ALA A 135 2.96 10.75 -6.60
C ALA A 135 4.33 10.94 -5.94
N LEU A 136 4.59 10.21 -4.85
CA LEU A 136 5.89 10.23 -4.18
C LEU A 136 7.03 9.75 -5.09
N ALA A 137 6.80 8.67 -5.82
CA ALA A 137 7.81 8.09 -6.71
C ALA A 137 8.10 8.98 -7.92
N GLN A 138 7.09 9.66 -8.44
CA GLN A 138 7.21 10.51 -9.62
C GLN A 138 7.85 11.87 -9.30
N SER A 139 7.50 12.47 -8.16
CA SER A 139 7.98 13.81 -7.80
C SER A 139 9.23 13.80 -6.91
N LEU A 140 9.46 12.72 -6.17
CA LEU A 140 10.59 12.58 -5.23
C LEU A 140 10.79 13.83 -4.36
N PRO A 141 9.76 14.27 -3.62
CA PRO A 141 9.88 15.51 -2.85
C PRO A 141 10.90 15.36 -1.72
N ALA A 142 11.73 16.39 -1.54
CA ALA A 142 12.75 16.39 -0.49
C ALA A 142 12.16 16.25 0.92
N THR A 143 10.93 16.72 1.10
CA THR A 143 10.22 16.61 2.39
C THR A 143 9.60 15.23 2.61
N GLY A 144 9.51 14.38 1.57
CA GLY A 144 8.77 13.12 1.66
C GLY A 144 7.27 13.30 1.82
N HIS A 145 6.74 14.46 1.39
CA HIS A 145 5.33 14.80 1.54
C HIS A 145 4.73 15.16 0.18
N VAL A 146 3.52 14.66 -0.09
CA VAL A 146 2.69 15.08 -1.23
C VAL A 146 1.33 15.56 -0.73
N ASP A 147 0.69 16.43 -1.49
CA ASP A 147 -0.65 16.90 -1.16
C ASP A 147 -1.65 15.73 -1.17
N PRO A 148 -2.72 15.81 -0.36
CA PRO A 148 -3.76 14.79 -0.37
C PRO A 148 -4.30 14.55 -1.78
N VAL A 149 -4.45 13.28 -2.13
CA VAL A 149 -4.98 12.86 -3.42
C VAL A 149 -6.48 12.58 -3.26
N LEU A 150 -7.30 13.27 -4.05
CA LEU A 150 -8.73 13.02 -4.10
C LEU A 150 -8.99 12.01 -5.22
N VAL A 151 -9.44 10.82 -4.84
CA VAL A 151 -9.79 9.76 -5.79
C VAL A 151 -11.19 9.30 -5.46
N GLY A 152 -12.12 9.44 -6.40
CA GLY A 152 -13.52 9.06 -6.19
C GLY A 152 -13.71 7.56 -6.07
N GLY A 153 -14.67 7.14 -5.25
CA GLY A 153 -15.05 5.73 -5.10
C GLY A 153 -14.05 4.85 -4.36
N MET A 154 -13.23 5.43 -3.52
CA MET A 154 -12.14 4.72 -2.88
C MET A 154 -12.48 4.09 -1.56
N ILE A 155 -11.85 2.93 -1.35
CA ILE A 155 -11.81 2.29 -0.04
C ILE A 155 -10.55 2.79 0.66
N GLN A 156 -10.75 3.28 1.89
CA GLN A 156 -9.64 3.71 2.74
C GLN A 156 -9.29 2.61 3.73
N HIS A 157 -8.01 2.43 3.97
CA HIS A 157 -7.51 1.48 4.95
C HIS A 157 -7.33 2.11 6.30
#